data_01015da59604dca84015349fc44ac409
#
_entry.id   01015da59604dca84015349fc44ac409
#
_cell.length_a   1.000
_cell.length_b   1.000
_cell.length_c   1.000
_cell.angle_alpha   90.00
_cell.angle_beta   90.00
_cell.angle_gamma   90.00
#
_symmetry.space_group_name_H-M   'P 1'
#
loop_
_entity.id
_entity.type
_entity.pdbx_description
1 polymer ?
#
loop_
_entity_poly.entity_id
_entity_poly.type
_entity_poly.pdbx_seq_one_letter_code
_entity_poly.pdbx_strand_id
1 'polypeptide(L)'
;VCAIYIFVDMPRDTSIKSVLIVGSGPIIIGQACEFDYSGSQAARSLREEGIKVILINSNPATIMTDPMMADKVYLLPLTIESLEQILKENQIDAVLPTMGGQTALNLCKEADELGIWEQYNCRMIGVDVAAINTAEDRELFRQLMVKIGMAVAPSRVANSFLEGKEFAQVIGFPLVIRPSFTLGGTGGGFVHDASELDAALEKGLKASPMHEVLVEKAVLGWKEYELELLRDQADNVVIICTVENLDPMGVHTGDSITVAPAMTLSDTAFQEMRNKAMLMMR
;
A
#
# COMPACT_ATOMS: atom_id res chain seq x y z
N VAL A 1 -6.13 16.24 -38.17
CA VAL A 1 -6.30 15.55 -36.89
C VAL A 1 -6.78 16.60 -35.92
N CYS A 2 -8.08 16.64 -35.62
CA CYS A 2 -8.66 17.59 -34.69
C CYS A 2 -8.53 16.93 -33.29
N ALA A 3 -7.59 17.39 -32.46
CA ALA A 3 -7.52 17.01 -31.08
C ALA A 3 -8.66 17.72 -30.33
N ILE A 4 -9.72 17.01 -30.04
CA ILE A 4 -10.77 17.49 -29.14
C ILE A 4 -10.19 17.33 -27.73
N TYR A 5 -9.70 18.41 -27.16
CA TYR A 5 -9.44 18.47 -25.70
C TYR A 5 -10.79 18.50 -24.99
N ILE A 6 -11.25 17.35 -24.57
CA ILE A 6 -12.32 17.29 -23.58
C ILE A 6 -11.62 17.60 -22.24
N PHE A 7 -11.70 18.86 -21.82
CA PHE A 7 -11.47 19.18 -20.41
C PHE A 7 -12.62 18.52 -19.64
N VAL A 8 -12.39 17.34 -19.14
CA VAL A 8 -13.20 16.81 -18.06
C VAL A 8 -12.76 17.60 -16.84
N ASP A 9 -13.52 18.64 -16.53
CA ASP A 9 -13.40 19.35 -15.28
C ASP A 9 -13.69 18.30 -14.18
N MET A 10 -12.66 17.72 -13.61
CA MET A 10 -12.81 16.90 -12.40
C MET A 10 -13.09 17.89 -11.26
N PRO A 11 -14.35 18.04 -10.83
CA PRO A 11 -14.70 19.11 -9.92
C PRO A 11 -14.01 18.86 -8.59
N ARG A 12 -13.19 19.84 -8.17
CA ARG A 12 -12.63 19.88 -6.83
C ARG A 12 -13.77 19.79 -5.81
N ASP A 13 -13.63 18.94 -4.81
CA ASP A 13 -14.53 18.93 -3.68
C ASP A 13 -14.31 20.20 -2.83
N THR A 14 -15.19 21.19 -3.04
CA THR A 14 -15.12 22.48 -2.38
C THR A 14 -15.44 22.43 -0.88
N SER A 15 -15.94 21.29 -0.37
CA SER A 15 -16.18 21.09 1.05
C SER A 15 -14.89 20.87 1.83
N ILE A 16 -13.81 20.42 1.17
CA ILE A 16 -12.50 20.20 1.79
C ILE A 16 -11.67 21.48 1.66
N LYS A 17 -11.34 22.09 2.79
CA LYS A 17 -10.49 23.29 2.89
C LYS A 17 -9.19 23.02 3.62
N SER A 18 -9.14 21.93 4.40
CA SER A 18 -8.01 21.52 5.21
C SER A 18 -7.83 20.02 5.21
N VAL A 19 -6.58 19.56 5.05
CA VAL A 19 -6.21 18.13 5.01
C VAL A 19 -5.08 17.86 5.99
N LEU A 20 -5.22 16.82 6.79
CA LEU A 20 -4.15 16.25 7.59
C LEU A 20 -3.46 15.14 6.79
N ILE A 21 -2.17 15.27 6.54
CA ILE A 21 -1.33 14.20 5.99
C ILE A 21 -0.63 13.49 7.14
N VAL A 22 -0.73 12.17 7.19
CA VAL A 22 -0.04 11.33 8.17
C VAL A 22 1.21 10.75 7.52
N GLY A 23 2.37 11.06 8.06
CA GLY A 23 3.67 10.59 7.58
C GLY A 23 3.99 9.16 8.03
N SER A 24 5.11 8.64 7.53
CA SER A 24 5.54 7.25 7.76
C SER A 24 6.29 7.00 9.07
N GLY A 25 6.64 8.05 9.79
CA GLY A 25 7.52 7.92 10.97
C GLY A 25 8.99 7.77 10.59
N PRO A 26 9.78 7.07 11.39
CA PRO A 26 11.20 6.84 11.12
C PRO A 26 11.40 6.09 9.81
N ILE A 27 12.42 6.49 9.05
CA ILE A 27 12.79 5.82 7.81
C ILE A 27 13.34 4.43 8.13
N ILE A 28 12.68 3.39 7.63
CA ILE A 28 13.18 2.02 7.65
C ILE A 28 13.87 1.75 6.32
N ILE A 29 15.06 1.15 6.36
CA ILE A 29 15.80 0.77 5.14
C ILE A 29 14.89 -0.11 4.25
N GLY A 30 14.73 0.28 2.98
CA GLY A 30 13.85 -0.39 2.01
C GLY A 30 12.47 0.24 1.81
N GLN A 31 12.06 1.22 2.66
CA GLN A 31 10.77 1.93 2.52
C GLN A 31 10.92 3.46 2.48
N ALA A 32 12.10 3.94 2.71
CA ALA A 32 12.37 5.28 3.18
C ALA A 32 12.01 6.43 2.25
N CYS A 33 12.50 6.36 1.02
CA CYS A 33 12.44 7.53 0.12
C CYS A 33 11.08 7.69 -0.54
N GLU A 34 10.36 6.59 -0.72
CA GLU A 34 9.08 6.56 -1.43
C GLU A 34 8.02 7.37 -0.69
N PHE A 35 7.82 7.11 0.60
CA PHE A 35 6.80 7.82 1.39
C PHE A 35 7.15 9.28 1.65
N ASP A 36 8.42 9.60 1.80
CA ASP A 36 8.87 10.97 1.96
C ASP A 36 8.57 11.80 0.70
N TYR A 37 8.88 11.26 -0.46
CA TYR A 37 8.57 11.89 -1.73
C TYR A 37 7.07 12.00 -2.00
N SER A 38 6.31 10.91 -1.86
CA SER A 38 4.87 10.90 -2.13
C SER A 38 4.11 11.83 -1.19
N GLY A 39 4.44 11.86 0.10
CA GLY A 39 3.86 12.79 1.06
C GLY A 39 4.17 14.25 0.77
N SER A 40 5.41 14.55 0.36
CA SER A 40 5.81 15.90 -0.05
C SER A 40 5.08 16.36 -1.31
N GLN A 41 4.91 15.48 -2.31
CA GLN A 41 4.14 15.78 -3.52
C GLN A 41 2.65 15.96 -3.23
N ALA A 42 2.07 15.13 -2.36
CA ALA A 42 0.69 15.30 -1.93
C ALA A 42 0.46 16.64 -1.24
N ALA A 43 1.35 17.02 -0.33
CA ALA A 43 1.30 18.32 0.34
C ALA A 43 1.36 19.48 -0.66
N ARG A 44 2.26 19.38 -1.62
CA ARG A 44 2.41 20.39 -2.67
C ARG A 44 1.15 20.48 -3.54
N SER A 45 0.64 19.36 -4.03
CA SER A 45 -0.55 19.33 -4.89
C SER A 45 -1.78 19.89 -4.18
N LEU A 46 -1.99 19.54 -2.90
CA LEU A 46 -3.10 20.09 -2.11
C LEU A 46 -2.97 21.61 -1.92
N ARG A 47 -1.78 22.12 -1.68
CA ARG A 47 -1.55 23.57 -1.55
C ARG A 47 -1.73 24.31 -2.87
N GLU A 48 -1.33 23.72 -4.00
CA GLU A 48 -1.58 24.27 -5.35
C GLU A 48 -3.08 24.41 -5.63
N GLU A 49 -3.90 23.48 -5.07
CA GLU A 49 -5.37 23.56 -5.09
C GLU A 49 -5.94 24.53 -4.05
N GLY A 50 -5.10 25.22 -3.28
CA GLY A 50 -5.51 26.16 -2.23
C GLY A 50 -6.12 25.49 -1.00
N ILE A 51 -5.76 24.23 -0.73
CA ILE A 51 -6.15 23.49 0.47
C ILE A 51 -5.08 23.70 1.55
N LYS A 52 -5.51 23.97 2.77
CA LYS A 52 -4.61 24.09 3.92
C LYS A 52 -4.09 22.70 4.29
N VAL A 53 -2.79 22.55 4.34
CA VAL A 53 -2.12 21.28 4.67
C VAL A 53 -1.56 21.30 6.07
N ILE A 54 -2.00 20.35 6.89
CA ILE A 54 -1.41 20.02 8.18
C ILE A 54 -0.69 18.68 8.02
N LEU A 55 0.49 18.56 8.58
CA LEU A 55 1.29 17.33 8.47
C LEU A 55 1.75 16.88 9.85
N ILE A 56 1.63 15.58 10.12
CA ILE A 56 2.24 14.93 11.28
C ILE A 56 3.26 13.90 10.83
N ASN A 57 4.45 13.96 11.40
CA ASN A 57 5.47 12.93 11.26
C ASN A 57 6.39 12.95 12.50
N SER A 58 6.86 11.80 12.93
CA SER A 58 7.81 11.69 14.04
C SER A 58 9.28 11.86 13.63
N ASN A 59 9.58 11.83 12.34
CA ASN A 59 10.93 11.96 11.81
C ASN A 59 11.24 13.43 11.47
N PRO A 60 12.19 14.07 12.15
CA PRO A 60 12.56 15.47 11.86
C PRO A 60 13.48 15.61 10.64
N ALA A 61 13.99 14.51 10.09
CA ALA A 61 15.02 14.51 9.06
C ALA A 61 14.49 14.10 7.68
N THR A 62 13.22 14.39 7.39
CA THR A 62 12.59 14.12 6.10
C THR A 62 12.20 15.40 5.40
N ILE A 63 12.06 15.34 4.06
CA ILE A 63 11.58 16.47 3.25
C ILE A 63 10.15 16.86 3.69
N MET A 64 9.30 15.86 4.01
CA MET A 64 7.92 16.10 4.47
C MET A 64 7.84 17.08 5.66
N THR A 65 8.79 17.02 6.58
CA THR A 65 8.80 17.83 7.79
C THR A 65 9.48 19.18 7.63
N ASP A 66 9.94 19.51 6.42
CA ASP A 66 10.40 20.86 6.12
C ASP A 66 9.23 21.86 6.33
N PRO A 67 9.46 22.96 7.09
CA PRO A 67 8.41 23.95 7.35
C PRO A 67 7.78 24.58 6.09
N MET A 68 8.46 24.48 4.95
CA MET A 68 7.95 24.99 3.67
C MET A 68 6.97 24.02 2.98
N MET A 69 6.90 22.75 3.42
CA MET A 69 6.07 21.71 2.77
C MET A 69 4.59 21.83 3.12
N ALA A 70 4.26 22.22 4.34
CA ALA A 70 2.88 22.30 4.81
C ALA A 70 2.63 23.64 5.51
N ASP A 71 1.37 24.00 5.69
CA ASP A 71 0.99 25.20 6.44
C ASP A 71 1.26 25.04 7.94
N LYS A 72 1.23 23.81 8.44
CA LYS A 72 1.63 23.46 9.79
C LYS A 72 2.22 22.05 9.83
N VAL A 73 3.40 21.91 10.43
CA VAL A 73 4.10 20.65 10.62
C VAL A 73 4.14 20.31 12.11
N TYR A 74 3.71 19.12 12.46
CA TYR A 74 3.78 18.54 13.80
C TYR A 74 4.84 17.45 13.84
N LEU A 75 5.91 17.70 14.59
CA LEU A 75 6.94 16.71 14.92
C LEU A 75 6.53 15.99 16.21
N LEU A 76 5.61 15.06 16.07
CA LEU A 76 5.03 14.31 17.19
C LEU A 76 5.09 12.80 16.90
N PRO A 77 5.07 11.94 17.92
CA PRO A 77 4.87 10.52 17.76
C PRO A 77 3.57 10.24 16.99
N LEU A 78 3.57 9.20 16.16
CA LEU A 78 2.39 8.77 15.42
C LEU A 78 1.49 7.92 16.34
N THR A 79 0.72 8.59 17.18
CA THR A 79 -0.19 7.97 18.17
C THR A 79 -1.57 8.64 18.12
N ILE A 80 -2.55 7.96 18.70
CA ILE A 80 -3.93 8.47 18.83
C ILE A 80 -3.95 9.81 19.59
N GLU A 81 -3.21 9.93 20.68
CA GLU A 81 -3.15 11.16 21.48
C GLU A 81 -2.62 12.34 20.66
N SER A 82 -1.62 12.10 19.83
CA SER A 82 -1.07 13.13 18.93
C SER A 82 -2.10 13.55 17.87
N LEU A 83 -2.83 12.60 17.30
CA LEU A 83 -3.93 12.90 16.35
C LEU A 83 -5.03 13.75 17.02
N GLU A 84 -5.48 13.34 18.19
CA GLU A 84 -6.48 14.09 18.93
C GLU A 84 -6.01 15.51 19.30
N GLN A 85 -4.73 15.65 19.71
CA GLN A 85 -4.17 16.97 19.97
C GLN A 85 -4.26 17.86 18.72
N ILE A 86 -3.86 17.34 17.57
CA ILE A 86 -3.88 18.08 16.30
C ILE A 86 -5.31 18.46 15.90
N LEU A 87 -6.26 17.55 16.04
CA LEU A 87 -7.67 17.77 15.72
C LEU A 87 -8.34 18.79 16.67
N LYS A 88 -7.93 18.82 17.94
CA LYS A 88 -8.37 19.83 18.91
C LYS A 88 -7.83 21.23 18.59
N GLU A 89 -6.59 21.31 18.12
CA GLU A 89 -5.95 22.58 17.79
C GLU A 89 -6.33 23.16 16.42
N ASN A 90 -6.80 22.31 15.50
CA ASN A 90 -7.08 22.71 14.12
C ASN A 90 -8.43 22.14 13.67
N GLN A 91 -9.18 22.95 12.95
CA GLN A 91 -10.30 22.44 12.19
C GLN A 91 -9.75 21.73 10.94
N ILE A 92 -9.96 20.43 10.82
CA ILE A 92 -9.48 19.58 9.73
C ILE A 92 -10.67 18.88 9.09
N ASP A 93 -10.86 19.11 7.79
CA ASP A 93 -12.00 18.55 7.06
C ASP A 93 -11.76 17.11 6.60
N ALA A 94 -10.48 16.78 6.31
CA ALA A 94 -10.13 15.43 5.86
C ALA A 94 -8.73 14.98 6.30
N VAL A 95 -8.55 13.66 6.40
CA VAL A 95 -7.26 13.00 6.63
C VAL A 95 -6.86 12.16 5.43
N LEU A 96 -5.58 12.24 5.03
CA LEU A 96 -4.99 11.45 3.95
C LEU A 96 -3.96 10.47 4.55
N PRO A 97 -4.32 9.18 4.72
CA PRO A 97 -3.48 8.19 5.38
C PRO A 97 -2.47 7.51 4.44
N THR A 98 -2.72 7.56 3.12
CA THR A 98 -2.00 6.73 2.13
C THR A 98 -0.56 7.17 1.88
N MET A 99 -0.16 8.34 2.39
CA MET A 99 1.18 8.91 2.16
C MET A 99 2.22 8.52 3.21
N GLY A 100 1.86 7.72 4.20
CA GLY A 100 2.75 7.32 5.30
C GLY A 100 2.91 5.80 5.47
N GLY A 101 2.58 5.03 4.43
CA GLY A 101 2.68 3.56 4.44
C GLY A 101 1.86 2.91 5.55
N GLN A 102 2.25 1.69 5.91
CA GLN A 102 1.53 0.87 6.89
C GLN A 102 1.34 1.55 8.25
N THR A 103 2.32 2.34 8.69
CA THR A 103 2.23 3.06 9.97
C THR A 103 1.06 4.04 9.97
N ALA A 104 0.91 4.82 8.92
CA ALA A 104 -0.17 5.79 8.79
C ALA A 104 -1.53 5.11 8.60
N LEU A 105 -1.59 4.05 7.77
CA LEU A 105 -2.80 3.28 7.55
C LEU A 105 -3.32 2.65 8.84
N ASN A 106 -2.44 2.00 9.61
CA ASN A 106 -2.81 1.38 10.89
C ASN A 106 -3.29 2.40 11.91
N LEU A 107 -2.59 3.53 12.04
CA LEU A 107 -2.97 4.60 12.96
C LEU A 107 -4.34 5.21 12.58
N CYS A 108 -4.58 5.45 11.29
CA CYS A 108 -5.84 6.01 10.83
C CYS A 108 -7.01 5.02 10.95
N LYS A 109 -6.75 3.72 10.77
CA LYS A 109 -7.72 2.67 11.03
C LYS A 109 -8.09 2.60 12.53
N GLU A 110 -7.10 2.60 13.41
CA GLU A 110 -7.32 2.63 14.87
C GLU A 110 -8.14 3.86 15.29
N ALA A 111 -7.84 5.02 14.72
CA ALA A 111 -8.60 6.25 14.97
C ALA A 111 -10.06 6.15 14.49
N ASP A 112 -10.31 5.45 13.38
CA ASP A 112 -11.67 5.17 12.89
C ASP A 112 -12.43 4.25 13.84
N GLU A 113 -11.80 3.15 14.26
CA GLU A 113 -12.37 2.19 15.22
C GLU A 113 -12.73 2.84 16.57
N LEU A 114 -11.97 3.86 16.97
CA LEU A 114 -12.24 4.68 18.17
C LEU A 114 -13.26 5.80 17.93
N GLY A 115 -13.77 5.98 16.71
CA GLY A 115 -14.75 7.02 16.36
C GLY A 115 -14.17 8.45 16.34
N ILE A 116 -12.86 8.59 16.27
CA ILE A 116 -12.17 9.91 16.31
C ILE A 116 -12.54 10.76 15.09
N TRP A 117 -12.58 10.17 13.92
CA TRP A 117 -12.90 10.92 12.70
C TRP A 117 -14.31 11.48 12.73
N GLU A 118 -15.27 10.70 13.22
CA GLU A 118 -16.65 11.15 13.39
C GLU A 118 -16.77 12.24 14.46
N GLN A 119 -16.09 12.07 15.60
CA GLN A 119 -16.09 13.03 16.71
C GLN A 119 -15.62 14.43 16.27
N TYR A 120 -14.62 14.50 15.39
CA TYR A 120 -14.05 15.76 14.90
C TYR A 120 -14.59 16.18 13.53
N ASN A 121 -15.58 15.47 12.98
CA ASN A 121 -16.14 15.70 11.66
C ASN A 121 -15.03 15.76 10.57
N CYS A 122 -14.05 14.88 10.69
CA CYS A 122 -12.93 14.74 9.78
C CYS A 122 -13.16 13.47 8.95
N ARG A 123 -13.11 13.58 7.63
CA ARG A 123 -13.38 12.42 6.77
C ARG A 123 -12.08 11.84 6.24
N MET A 124 -11.97 10.52 6.16
CA MET A 124 -10.84 9.86 5.49
C MET A 124 -11.00 9.98 3.97
N ILE A 125 -9.92 10.36 3.27
CA ILE A 125 -9.86 10.50 1.81
C ILE A 125 -8.73 9.66 1.22
N GLY A 126 -8.86 9.33 -0.07
CA GLY A 126 -7.91 8.48 -0.79
C GLY A 126 -8.17 6.99 -0.63
N VAL A 127 -8.63 6.56 0.53
CA VAL A 127 -8.99 5.17 0.84
C VAL A 127 -10.01 5.16 1.99
N ASP A 128 -10.86 4.15 2.06
CA ASP A 128 -11.69 3.86 3.23
C ASP A 128 -11.18 2.65 4.03
N VAL A 129 -11.68 2.49 5.25
CA VAL A 129 -11.23 1.41 6.15
C VAL A 129 -11.58 0.03 5.61
N ALA A 130 -12.69 -0.11 4.88
CA ALA A 130 -13.06 -1.39 4.27
C ALA A 130 -12.06 -1.80 3.18
N ALA A 131 -11.63 -0.83 2.35
CA ALA A 131 -10.59 -1.05 1.34
C ALA A 131 -9.24 -1.35 1.99
N ILE A 132 -8.85 -0.63 3.07
CA ILE A 132 -7.63 -0.92 3.83
C ILE A 132 -7.66 -2.38 4.33
N ASN A 133 -8.73 -2.78 5.00
CA ASN A 133 -8.86 -4.14 5.53
C ASN A 133 -8.75 -5.19 4.42
N THR A 134 -9.43 -4.96 3.29
CA THR A 134 -9.40 -5.90 2.17
C THR A 134 -8.03 -5.99 1.51
N ALA A 135 -7.33 -4.87 1.38
CA ALA A 135 -6.01 -4.84 0.75
C ALA A 135 -4.91 -5.41 1.64
N GLU A 136 -4.98 -5.17 2.95
CA GLU A 136 -3.95 -5.56 3.90
C GLU A 136 -4.10 -7.00 4.42
N ASP A 137 -5.35 -7.49 4.51
CA ASP A 137 -5.61 -8.88 4.88
C ASP A 137 -5.45 -9.79 3.66
N ARG A 138 -4.43 -10.66 3.70
CA ARG A 138 -4.09 -11.54 2.57
C ARG A 138 -5.20 -12.50 2.20
N GLU A 139 -5.97 -12.97 3.18
CA GLU A 139 -7.06 -13.90 2.90
C GLU A 139 -8.27 -13.16 2.32
N LEU A 140 -8.62 -11.99 2.83
CA LEU A 140 -9.68 -11.16 2.25
C LEU A 140 -9.33 -10.74 0.83
N PHE A 141 -8.07 -10.31 0.61
CA PHE A 141 -7.58 -9.98 -0.73
C PHE A 141 -7.66 -11.18 -1.68
N ARG A 142 -7.18 -12.36 -1.25
CA ARG A 142 -7.26 -13.59 -2.04
C ARG A 142 -8.71 -13.95 -2.40
N GLN A 143 -9.62 -13.85 -1.44
CA GLN A 143 -11.05 -14.12 -1.66
C GLN A 143 -11.64 -13.13 -2.68
N LEU A 144 -11.29 -11.84 -2.58
CA LEU A 144 -11.70 -10.85 -3.57
C LEU A 144 -11.18 -11.23 -4.96
N MET A 145 -9.90 -11.56 -5.09
CA MET A 145 -9.32 -11.95 -6.39
C MET A 145 -10.03 -13.16 -7.00
N VAL A 146 -10.30 -14.19 -6.20
CA VAL A 146 -11.06 -15.37 -6.65
C VAL A 146 -12.48 -14.98 -7.08
N LYS A 147 -13.16 -14.14 -6.30
CA LYS A 147 -14.52 -13.65 -6.59
C LYS A 147 -14.61 -12.93 -7.94
N ILE A 148 -13.61 -12.13 -8.28
CA ILE A 148 -13.56 -11.39 -9.55
C ILE A 148 -12.88 -12.17 -10.68
N GLY A 149 -12.54 -13.45 -10.47
CA GLY A 149 -11.96 -14.33 -11.49
C GLY A 149 -10.50 -14.00 -11.82
N MET A 150 -9.76 -13.36 -10.91
CA MET A 150 -8.33 -13.14 -11.06
C MET A 150 -7.53 -14.33 -10.53
N ALA A 151 -6.49 -14.70 -11.25
CA ALA A 151 -5.55 -15.71 -10.79
C ALA A 151 -4.64 -15.11 -9.71
N VAL A 152 -4.45 -15.87 -8.65
CA VAL A 152 -3.46 -15.59 -7.60
C VAL A 152 -2.48 -16.75 -7.50
N ALA A 153 -1.28 -16.49 -7.02
CA ALA A 153 -0.34 -17.56 -6.74
C ALA A 153 -0.96 -18.55 -5.73
N PRO A 154 -0.92 -19.86 -5.98
CA PRO A 154 -1.39 -20.84 -5.02
C PRO A 154 -0.73 -20.63 -3.68
N SER A 155 -1.52 -20.42 -2.64
CA SER A 155 -1.03 -20.13 -1.31
C SER A 155 -1.95 -20.67 -0.23
N ARG A 156 -1.41 -20.95 0.94
CA ARG A 156 -2.14 -21.35 2.15
C ARG A 156 -1.45 -20.80 3.40
N VAL A 157 -2.25 -20.40 4.35
CA VAL A 157 -1.80 -20.04 5.68
C VAL A 157 -1.57 -21.29 6.51
N ALA A 158 -0.43 -21.39 7.17
CA ALA A 158 -0.07 -22.46 8.08
C ALA A 158 0.21 -21.91 9.48
N ASN A 159 -0.47 -22.46 10.48
CA ASN A 159 -0.31 -22.11 11.90
C ASN A 159 0.57 -23.11 12.65
N SER A 160 1.08 -24.09 11.93
CA SER A 160 1.98 -25.09 12.49
C SER A 160 2.98 -25.59 11.43
N PHE A 161 4.08 -26.15 11.94
CA PHE A 161 5.10 -26.76 11.10
C PHE A 161 4.56 -27.90 10.22
N LEU A 162 3.65 -28.74 10.77
CA LEU A 162 3.07 -29.86 10.04
C LEU A 162 2.17 -29.37 8.90
N GLU A 163 1.28 -28.42 9.16
CA GLU A 163 0.46 -27.79 8.11
C GLU A 163 1.32 -27.17 7.02
N GLY A 164 2.39 -26.49 7.38
CA GLY A 164 3.33 -25.90 6.41
C GLY A 164 3.95 -26.96 5.50
N LYS A 165 4.32 -28.11 6.03
CA LYS A 165 4.85 -29.24 5.25
C LYS A 165 3.80 -29.85 4.32
N GLU A 166 2.59 -30.06 4.81
CA GLU A 166 1.48 -30.60 4.00
C GLU A 166 1.14 -29.65 2.84
N PHE A 167 1.07 -28.35 3.12
CA PHE A 167 0.79 -27.34 2.09
C PHE A 167 1.91 -27.25 1.06
N ALA A 168 3.17 -27.33 1.49
CA ALA A 168 4.30 -27.36 0.58
C ALA A 168 4.28 -28.51 -0.40
N GLN A 169 3.84 -29.71 0.06
CA GLN A 169 3.68 -30.88 -0.81
C GLN A 169 2.57 -30.70 -1.86
N VAL A 170 1.49 -30.01 -1.49
CA VAL A 170 0.35 -29.74 -2.40
C VAL A 170 0.71 -28.66 -3.41
N ILE A 171 1.35 -27.57 -2.97
CA ILE A 171 1.69 -26.42 -3.81
C ILE A 171 2.89 -26.72 -4.72
N GLY A 172 3.86 -27.49 -4.23
CA GLY A 172 5.09 -27.84 -4.95
C GLY A 172 6.12 -26.69 -5.04
N PHE A 173 7.38 -27.07 -5.16
CA PHE A 173 8.50 -26.13 -5.21
C PHE A 173 8.67 -25.45 -6.58
N PRO A 174 9.36 -24.28 -6.65
CA PRO A 174 9.83 -23.47 -5.53
C PRO A 174 8.69 -22.75 -4.80
N LEU A 175 8.94 -22.39 -3.52
CA LEU A 175 7.98 -21.74 -2.63
C LEU A 175 8.56 -20.45 -2.07
N VAL A 176 7.68 -19.59 -1.56
CA VAL A 176 7.99 -18.48 -0.67
C VAL A 176 7.32 -18.73 0.67
N ILE A 177 8.07 -18.60 1.76
CA ILE A 177 7.55 -18.57 3.10
C ILE A 177 7.51 -17.13 3.55
N ARG A 178 6.34 -16.64 3.95
CA ARG A 178 6.14 -15.25 4.41
C ARG A 178 5.52 -15.27 5.81
N PRO A 179 6.26 -14.91 6.85
CA PRO A 179 5.67 -14.73 8.17
C PRO A 179 4.59 -13.66 8.16
N SER A 180 3.50 -13.90 8.88
CA SER A 180 2.45 -12.90 9.05
C SER A 180 2.89 -11.83 10.07
N PHE A 181 2.46 -10.58 9.83
CA PHE A 181 2.72 -9.42 10.69
C PHE A 181 4.21 -9.10 10.91
N THR A 182 5.06 -9.37 9.91
CA THR A 182 6.47 -8.96 9.93
C THR A 182 6.73 -7.87 8.89
N LEU A 183 7.62 -6.92 9.24
CA LEU A 183 8.03 -5.85 8.33
C LEU A 183 9.28 -6.24 7.54
N GLY A 184 9.36 -5.77 6.28
CA GLY A 184 10.57 -5.86 5.48
C GLY A 184 11.04 -7.27 5.15
N GLY A 185 10.13 -8.26 5.06
CA GLY A 185 10.48 -9.64 4.72
C GLY A 185 11.23 -10.41 5.82
N THR A 186 11.26 -9.87 7.06
CA THR A 186 11.93 -10.50 8.20
C THR A 186 11.42 -11.92 8.44
N GLY A 187 12.32 -12.90 8.46
CA GLY A 187 11.99 -14.32 8.69
C GLY A 187 11.44 -15.03 7.45
N GLY A 188 11.10 -14.31 6.39
CA GLY A 188 10.69 -14.88 5.12
C GLY A 188 11.85 -15.37 4.28
N GLY A 189 11.54 -16.05 3.17
CA GLY A 189 12.54 -16.48 2.21
C GLY A 189 12.00 -17.43 1.16
N PHE A 190 12.81 -17.63 0.13
CA PHE A 190 12.55 -18.62 -0.90
C PHE A 190 12.99 -20.02 -0.42
N VAL A 191 12.26 -21.02 -0.90
CA VAL A 191 12.52 -22.44 -0.66
C VAL A 191 12.54 -23.12 -2.03
N HIS A 192 13.71 -23.50 -2.48
CA HIS A 192 13.87 -24.05 -3.83
C HIS A 192 13.46 -25.52 -3.91
N ASP A 193 13.70 -26.26 -2.83
CA ASP A 193 13.39 -27.69 -2.74
C ASP A 193 13.06 -28.12 -1.30
N ALA A 194 12.75 -29.41 -1.14
CA ALA A 194 12.31 -29.96 0.14
C ALA A 194 13.39 -29.94 1.23
N SER A 195 14.67 -29.83 0.88
CA SER A 195 15.77 -29.84 1.87
C SER A 195 15.84 -28.51 2.65
N GLU A 196 15.36 -27.42 2.08
CA GLU A 196 15.35 -26.08 2.67
C GLU A 196 14.09 -25.82 3.49
N LEU A 197 13.02 -26.61 3.27
CA LEU A 197 11.68 -26.33 3.78
C LEU A 197 11.62 -26.26 5.30
N ASP A 198 12.22 -27.23 5.98
CA ASP A 198 12.10 -27.37 7.43
C ASP A 198 12.72 -26.15 8.15
N ALA A 199 13.90 -25.73 7.73
CA ALA A 199 14.57 -24.56 8.30
C ALA A 199 13.80 -23.24 7.99
N ALA A 200 13.22 -23.13 6.79
CA ALA A 200 12.44 -21.95 6.41
C ALA A 200 11.13 -21.84 7.21
N LEU A 201 10.42 -22.96 7.42
CA LEU A 201 9.18 -22.99 8.23
C LEU A 201 9.46 -22.66 9.68
N GLU A 202 10.49 -23.27 10.31
CA GLU A 202 10.87 -22.96 11.69
C GLU A 202 11.22 -21.48 11.87
N LYS A 203 12.04 -20.94 10.96
CA LYS A 203 12.44 -19.54 10.97
C LYS A 203 11.22 -18.63 10.82
N GLY A 204 10.33 -18.93 9.86
CA GLY A 204 9.16 -18.14 9.56
C GLY A 204 8.14 -18.13 10.72
N LEU A 205 7.78 -19.28 11.25
CA LEU A 205 6.87 -19.42 12.38
C LEU A 205 7.40 -18.72 13.63
N LYS A 206 8.72 -18.80 13.88
CA LYS A 206 9.35 -18.10 15.01
C LYS A 206 9.37 -16.58 14.83
N ALA A 207 9.48 -16.10 13.60
CA ALA A 207 9.52 -14.67 13.31
C ALA A 207 8.14 -14.01 13.41
N SER A 208 7.06 -14.76 13.14
CA SER A 208 5.70 -14.25 13.23
C SER A 208 5.24 -14.15 14.70
N PRO A 209 4.75 -12.97 15.14
CA PRO A 209 4.16 -12.83 16.48
C PRO A 209 2.95 -13.74 16.72
N MET A 210 2.25 -14.10 15.63
CA MET A 210 1.06 -14.97 15.66
C MET A 210 1.41 -16.45 15.42
N HIS A 211 2.70 -16.79 15.25
CA HIS A 211 3.16 -18.12 14.84
C HIS A 211 2.47 -18.63 13.56
N GLU A 212 2.33 -17.75 12.60
CA GLU A 212 1.64 -17.99 11.35
C GLU A 212 2.54 -17.65 10.15
N VAL A 213 2.52 -18.50 9.13
CA VAL A 213 3.24 -18.25 7.87
C VAL A 213 2.32 -18.50 6.68
N LEU A 214 2.46 -17.68 5.64
CA LEU A 214 1.93 -17.98 4.32
C LEU A 214 2.94 -18.85 3.56
N VAL A 215 2.49 -20.02 3.11
CA VAL A 215 3.22 -20.87 2.16
C VAL A 215 2.67 -20.60 0.77
N GLU A 216 3.47 -20.05 -0.12
CA GLU A 216 3.03 -19.56 -1.42
C GLU A 216 3.90 -20.11 -2.54
N LYS A 217 3.32 -20.41 -3.70
CA LYS A 217 4.06 -20.77 -4.91
C LYS A 217 4.94 -19.60 -5.36
N ALA A 218 6.23 -19.83 -5.44
CA ALA A 218 7.14 -18.81 -5.96
C ALA A 218 6.99 -18.68 -7.49
N VAL A 219 6.96 -17.44 -7.94
CA VAL A 219 6.90 -17.07 -9.36
C VAL A 219 8.24 -16.47 -9.84
N LEU A 220 9.33 -17.07 -9.35
CA LEU A 220 10.69 -16.66 -9.70
C LEU A 220 10.90 -16.63 -11.21
N GLY A 221 11.55 -15.58 -11.70
CA GLY A 221 11.87 -15.41 -13.11
C GLY A 221 10.70 -14.93 -13.99
N TRP A 222 9.51 -14.70 -13.40
CA TRP A 222 8.41 -14.07 -14.12
C TRP A 222 8.70 -12.58 -14.34
N LYS A 223 8.07 -12.00 -15.36
CA LYS A 223 8.06 -10.56 -15.56
C LYS A 223 7.15 -9.89 -14.54
N GLU A 224 7.54 -8.71 -14.08
CA GLU A 224 6.79 -7.90 -13.13
C GLU A 224 6.31 -6.62 -13.79
N TYR A 225 5.00 -6.41 -13.73
CA TYR A 225 4.33 -5.20 -14.22
C TYR A 225 3.40 -4.66 -13.15
N GLU A 226 3.34 -3.34 -13.08
CA GLU A 226 2.47 -2.63 -12.17
C GLU A 226 1.58 -1.66 -12.94
N LEU A 227 0.41 -1.37 -12.40
CA LEU A 227 -0.52 -0.36 -12.91
C LEU A 227 -0.85 0.61 -11.79
N GLU A 228 -0.63 1.89 -12.04
CA GLU A 228 -1.08 2.97 -11.16
C GLU A 228 -2.48 3.41 -11.59
N LEU A 229 -3.44 3.31 -10.68
CA LEU A 229 -4.84 3.62 -10.94
C LEU A 229 -5.41 4.56 -9.88
N LEU A 230 -6.35 5.38 -10.32
CA LEU A 230 -7.21 6.16 -9.45
C LEU A 230 -8.67 5.87 -9.77
N ARG A 231 -9.52 5.79 -8.74
CA ARG A 231 -10.97 5.71 -8.85
C ARG A 231 -11.60 6.82 -8.02
N ASP A 232 -12.52 7.56 -8.61
CA ASP A 232 -13.29 8.58 -7.91
C ASP A 232 -14.64 8.03 -7.37
N GLN A 233 -15.34 8.86 -6.62
CA GLN A 233 -16.66 8.50 -6.06
C GLN A 233 -17.76 8.37 -7.13
N ALA A 234 -17.54 8.88 -8.33
CA ALA A 234 -18.47 8.74 -9.46
C ALA A 234 -18.18 7.50 -10.31
N ASP A 235 -17.32 6.59 -9.81
CA ASP A 235 -16.88 5.34 -10.49
C ASP A 235 -16.07 5.59 -11.77
N ASN A 236 -15.47 6.77 -11.93
CA ASN A 236 -14.49 6.98 -12.98
C ASN A 236 -13.17 6.32 -12.55
N VAL A 237 -12.64 5.46 -13.41
CA VAL A 237 -11.34 4.82 -13.19
C VAL A 237 -10.35 5.29 -14.23
N VAL A 238 -9.22 5.81 -13.78
CA VAL A 238 -8.13 6.29 -14.63
C VAL A 238 -6.88 5.47 -14.38
N ILE A 239 -6.26 4.97 -15.44
CA ILE A 239 -4.91 4.38 -15.37
C ILE A 239 -3.92 5.53 -15.59
N ILE A 240 -3.14 5.81 -14.57
CA ILE A 240 -2.14 6.89 -14.59
C ILE A 240 -0.95 6.48 -15.44
N CYS A 241 -0.38 5.30 -15.15
CA CYS A 241 0.70 4.73 -15.94
C CYS A 241 0.79 3.21 -15.77
N THR A 242 1.59 2.61 -16.65
CA THR A 242 2.09 1.24 -16.52
C THR A 242 3.54 1.29 -16.12
N VAL A 243 3.96 0.39 -15.25
CA VAL A 243 5.34 0.28 -14.79
C VAL A 243 5.85 -1.13 -15.09
N GLU A 244 7.10 -1.25 -15.48
CA GLU A 244 7.78 -2.52 -15.70
C GLU A 244 9.06 -2.55 -14.87
N ASN A 245 9.22 -3.59 -14.05
CA ASN A 245 10.47 -3.92 -13.41
C ASN A 245 11.27 -4.81 -14.39
N LEU A 246 12.44 -4.34 -14.83
CA LEU A 246 13.24 -5.06 -15.83
C LEU A 246 13.89 -6.31 -15.25
N ASP A 247 14.17 -6.31 -13.96
CA ASP A 247 14.64 -7.48 -13.25
C ASP A 247 13.47 -8.45 -13.00
N PRO A 248 13.71 -9.77 -13.09
CA PRO A 248 12.64 -10.74 -12.92
C PRO A 248 12.15 -10.81 -11.46
N MET A 249 10.92 -11.30 -11.28
CA MET A 249 10.38 -11.61 -9.95
C MET A 249 11.34 -12.42 -9.10
N GLY A 250 11.56 -11.95 -7.88
CA GLY A 250 12.57 -12.46 -6.94
C GLY A 250 13.65 -11.44 -6.60
N VAL A 251 13.86 -10.42 -7.44
CA VAL A 251 14.59 -9.20 -7.08
C VAL A 251 13.62 -8.24 -6.40
N HIS A 252 14.05 -7.58 -5.33
CA HIS A 252 13.21 -6.60 -4.65
C HIS A 252 12.95 -5.41 -5.57
N THR A 253 11.70 -4.95 -5.65
CA THR A 253 11.28 -3.84 -6.53
C THR A 253 12.14 -2.59 -6.35
N GLY A 254 12.51 -2.25 -5.10
CA GLY A 254 13.39 -1.12 -4.79
C GLY A 254 14.84 -1.26 -5.29
N ASP A 255 15.25 -2.48 -5.66
CA ASP A 255 16.59 -2.79 -6.19
C ASP A 255 16.56 -3.04 -7.71
N SER A 256 15.38 -3.04 -8.32
CA SER A 256 15.17 -3.28 -9.75
C SER A 256 15.24 -1.99 -10.55
N ILE A 257 15.63 -2.11 -11.82
CA ILE A 257 15.49 -1.02 -12.79
C ILE A 257 14.02 -0.93 -13.18
N THR A 258 13.39 0.16 -12.81
CA THR A 258 11.97 0.41 -13.04
C THR A 258 11.79 1.41 -14.17
N VAL A 259 10.93 1.10 -15.14
CA VAL A 259 10.59 1.97 -16.28
C VAL A 259 9.10 2.20 -16.39
N ALA A 260 8.72 3.44 -16.70
CA ALA A 260 7.35 3.84 -16.97
C ALA A 260 7.32 4.71 -18.25
N PRO A 261 6.43 4.42 -19.21
CA PRO A 261 5.51 3.27 -19.26
C PRO A 261 6.23 1.94 -19.52
N ALA A 262 5.54 0.82 -19.23
CA ALA A 262 6.04 -0.53 -19.52
C ALA A 262 6.42 -0.67 -21.01
N MET A 263 7.61 -1.22 -21.28
CA MET A 263 8.17 -1.27 -22.63
C MET A 263 7.93 -2.60 -23.35
N THR A 264 7.80 -3.68 -22.61
CA THR A 264 7.68 -5.03 -23.20
C THR A 264 6.29 -5.64 -23.06
N LEU A 265 5.34 -4.88 -22.52
CA LEU A 265 3.95 -5.31 -22.40
C LEU A 265 3.26 -5.21 -23.76
N SER A 266 2.69 -6.32 -24.23
CA SER A 266 1.90 -6.30 -25.46
C SER A 266 0.56 -5.56 -25.26
N ASP A 267 0.01 -5.01 -26.33
CA ASP A 267 -1.30 -4.33 -26.27
C ASP A 267 -2.40 -5.26 -25.72
N THR A 268 -2.45 -6.51 -26.15
CA THR A 268 -3.42 -7.50 -25.67
C THR A 268 -3.27 -7.74 -24.17
N ALA A 269 -2.03 -7.92 -23.68
CA ALA A 269 -1.77 -8.12 -22.26
C ALA A 269 -2.12 -6.87 -21.45
N PHE A 270 -1.79 -5.67 -21.96
CA PHE A 270 -2.17 -4.42 -21.34
C PHE A 270 -3.69 -4.30 -21.20
N GLN A 271 -4.46 -4.57 -22.25
CA GLN A 271 -5.92 -4.50 -22.22
C GLN A 271 -6.51 -5.49 -21.19
N GLU A 272 -5.95 -6.70 -21.10
CA GLU A 272 -6.36 -7.67 -20.10
C GLU A 272 -6.06 -7.20 -18.68
N MET A 273 -4.83 -6.76 -18.42
CA MET A 273 -4.42 -6.22 -17.11
C MET A 273 -5.29 -5.02 -16.71
N ARG A 274 -5.50 -4.08 -17.63
CA ARG A 274 -6.36 -2.91 -17.41
C ARG A 274 -7.76 -3.32 -16.99
N ASN A 275 -8.39 -4.23 -17.73
CA ASN A 275 -9.76 -4.64 -17.45
C ASN A 275 -9.87 -5.32 -16.07
N LYS A 276 -8.90 -6.16 -15.71
CA LYS A 276 -8.83 -6.81 -14.41
C LYS A 276 -8.58 -5.80 -13.28
N ALA A 277 -7.66 -4.87 -13.49
CA ALA A 277 -7.37 -3.83 -12.50
C ALA A 277 -8.57 -2.91 -12.25
N MET A 278 -9.28 -2.50 -13.31
CA MET A 278 -10.52 -1.74 -13.17
C MET A 278 -11.61 -2.51 -12.41
N LEU A 279 -11.71 -3.82 -12.63
CA LEU A 279 -12.65 -4.68 -11.91
C LEU A 279 -12.29 -4.80 -10.42
N MET A 280 -11.00 -4.85 -10.11
CA MET A 280 -10.51 -4.90 -8.72
C MET A 280 -10.79 -3.59 -7.97
N MET A 281 -10.69 -2.45 -8.65
CA MET A 281 -10.95 -1.12 -8.06
C MET A 281 -12.44 -0.86 -7.80
N ARG A 282 -13.34 -1.61 -8.40
CA ARG A 282 -14.81 -1.54 -8.22
C ARG A 282 -15.34 -2.45 -7.14
#